data_8c2b98db1d90e1f44e541215321d81d9
#
_entry.id   8c2b98db1d90e1f44e541215321d81d9
#
_cell.length_a   1.000
_cell.length_b   1.000
_cell.length_c   1.000
_cell.angle_alpha   90.00
_cell.angle_beta   90.00
_cell.angle_gamma   90.00
#
_symmetry.space_group_name_H-M   'P 1'
#
loop_
_entity.id
_entity.type
_entity.pdbx_description
1 polymer ?
#
loop_
_entity_poly.entity_id
_entity_poly.type
_entity_poly.pdbx_seq_one_letter_code
_entity_poly.pdbx_strand_id
1 'polypeptide(L)'
;MKKFAVLLFILILALPCFGCHSAEQPPLSQVETDLLAASQNLSGMEKGDGKALKRYYGLNINDYQEALIYVPANYMDVSELLVIKVNDPAQLDLVEAAVDNRNAMQQESFDGYGPEQVALLDNYEFKIVGNTLFYCVSPDASTLKDTFVKSIKKNQ
;
A
#
# COMPACT_ATOMS: atom_id res chain seq x y z
N MET A 1 -60.77 -7.68 3.81
CA MET A 1 -59.61 -8.39 3.26
C MET A 1 -58.73 -7.53 2.34
N LYS A 2 -59.26 -6.63 1.51
CA LYS A 2 -58.41 -5.78 0.61
C LYS A 2 -57.57 -4.71 1.33
N LYS A 3 -57.93 -4.27 2.54
CA LYS A 3 -57.21 -3.26 3.32
C LYS A 3 -56.00 -3.84 4.07
N PHE A 4 -56.00 -5.15 4.39
CA PHE A 4 -54.86 -5.83 5.01
C PHE A 4 -53.72 -6.12 4.03
N ALA A 5 -54.05 -6.37 2.75
CA ALA A 5 -53.03 -6.60 1.71
C ALA A 5 -52.22 -5.34 1.36
N VAL A 6 -52.84 -4.15 1.44
CA VAL A 6 -52.15 -2.87 1.18
C VAL A 6 -51.18 -2.53 2.32
N LEU A 7 -51.54 -2.84 3.57
CA LEU A 7 -50.67 -2.59 4.74
C LEU A 7 -49.43 -3.51 4.76
N LEU A 8 -49.56 -4.75 4.27
CA LEU A 8 -48.44 -5.68 4.14
C LEU A 8 -47.47 -5.26 3.02
N PHE A 9 -47.97 -4.63 1.94
CA PHE A 9 -47.13 -4.19 0.82
C PHE A 9 -46.29 -2.95 1.16
N ILE A 10 -46.79 -2.07 2.05
CA ILE A 10 -46.08 -0.87 2.51
C ILE A 10 -44.98 -1.24 3.51
N LEU A 11 -45.09 -2.34 4.27
CA LEU A 11 -44.10 -2.79 5.24
C LEU A 11 -42.85 -3.40 4.57
N ILE A 12 -42.96 -3.89 3.32
CA ILE A 12 -41.83 -4.47 2.58
C ILE A 12 -40.92 -3.39 1.93
N LEU A 13 -41.44 -2.14 1.74
CA LEU A 13 -40.70 -1.05 1.11
C LEU A 13 -39.77 -0.29 2.09
N ALA A 14 -39.81 -0.61 3.39
CA ALA A 14 -39.03 0.04 4.44
C ALA A 14 -37.79 -0.79 4.88
N LEU A 15 -37.26 -1.66 4.01
CA LEU A 15 -35.94 -2.23 4.22
C LEU A 15 -34.90 -1.10 4.06
N PRO A 16 -34.23 -0.66 5.15
CA PRO A 16 -33.12 0.23 4.98
C PRO A 16 -32.09 -0.51 4.12
N CYS A 17 -31.72 0.08 2.99
CA CYS A 17 -30.50 -0.27 2.31
C CYS A 17 -29.37 -0.01 3.33
N PHE A 18 -28.95 -1.02 4.08
CA PHE A 18 -27.66 -1.04 4.72
C PHE A 18 -26.65 -1.03 3.58
N GLY A 19 -26.38 0.17 3.04
CA GLY A 19 -25.23 0.38 2.20
C GLY A 19 -24.03 -0.12 3.01
N CYS A 20 -23.28 -1.07 2.47
CA CYS A 20 -21.97 -1.40 2.99
C CYS A 20 -21.17 -0.09 3.01
N HIS A 21 -21.15 0.58 4.15
CA HIS A 21 -20.22 1.64 4.40
C HIS A 21 -18.87 0.93 4.57
N SER A 22 -18.12 0.82 3.48
CA SER A 22 -16.71 0.44 3.60
C SER A 22 -16.06 1.51 4.47
N ALA A 23 -15.64 1.13 5.67
CA ALA A 23 -14.97 2.05 6.58
C ALA A 23 -13.83 2.74 5.84
N GLU A 24 -13.81 4.06 5.85
CA GLU A 24 -12.84 4.86 5.13
C GLU A 24 -11.45 4.58 5.71
N GLN A 25 -10.50 4.17 4.86
CA GLN A 25 -9.13 3.94 5.29
C GLN A 25 -8.47 5.26 5.71
N PRO A 26 -7.56 5.23 6.70
CA PRO A 26 -6.86 6.43 7.14
C PRO A 26 -6.05 7.06 6.01
N PRO A 27 -5.76 8.37 6.08
CA PRO A 27 -4.85 9.02 5.15
C PRO A 27 -3.43 8.43 5.30
N LEU A 28 -2.66 8.36 4.21
CA LEU A 28 -1.31 7.81 4.24
C LEU A 28 -0.36 8.61 5.15
N SER A 29 -0.64 9.87 5.45
CA SER A 29 0.11 10.65 6.44
C SER A 29 0.05 10.06 7.85
N GLN A 30 -1.08 9.47 8.24
CA GLN A 30 -1.21 8.76 9.52
C GLN A 30 -0.44 7.43 9.48
N VAL A 31 -0.56 6.69 8.38
CA VAL A 31 0.20 5.45 8.15
C VAL A 31 1.70 5.72 8.21
N GLU A 32 2.18 6.79 7.56
CA GLU A 32 3.58 7.23 7.59
C GLU A 32 4.06 7.49 9.01
N THR A 33 3.27 8.19 9.82
CA THR A 33 3.60 8.46 11.24
C THR A 33 3.78 7.17 12.02
N ASP A 34 2.87 6.21 11.87
CA ASP A 34 2.94 4.92 12.55
C ASP A 34 4.17 4.10 12.08
N LEU A 35 4.49 4.12 10.78
CA LEU A 35 5.66 3.43 10.20
C LEU A 35 6.98 4.03 10.69
N LEU A 36 7.11 5.36 10.70
CA LEU A 36 8.31 6.05 11.20
C LEU A 36 8.54 5.80 12.69
N ALA A 37 7.47 5.66 13.48
CA ALA A 37 7.57 5.31 14.90
C ALA A 37 8.01 3.85 15.11
N ALA A 38 7.75 2.96 14.15
CA ALA A 38 8.06 1.54 14.24
C ALA A 38 9.46 1.16 13.76
N SER A 39 10.13 2.00 12.96
CA SER A 39 11.39 1.66 12.30
C SER A 39 12.36 2.84 12.26
N GLN A 40 13.58 2.60 12.74
CA GLN A 40 14.71 3.52 12.54
C GLN A 40 15.30 3.41 11.13
N ASN A 41 15.21 2.24 10.49
CA ASN A 41 15.72 2.03 9.13
C ASN A 41 14.95 2.89 8.12
N LEU A 42 13.63 3.04 8.30
CA LEU A 42 12.84 3.93 7.45
C LEU A 42 13.30 5.39 7.53
N SER A 43 13.71 5.86 8.71
CA SER A 43 14.27 7.21 8.89
C SER A 43 15.63 7.40 8.20
N GLY A 44 16.33 6.32 7.86
CA GLY A 44 17.59 6.32 7.10
C GLY A 44 17.41 6.39 5.58
N MET A 45 16.19 6.20 5.08
CA MET A 45 15.87 6.32 3.66
C MET A 45 15.51 7.78 3.31
N GLU A 46 15.55 8.11 2.01
CA GLU A 46 15.11 9.42 1.52
C GLU A 46 13.62 9.40 1.17
N LYS A 47 12.85 10.35 1.71
CA LYS A 47 11.46 10.52 1.30
C LYS A 47 11.41 11.03 -0.14
N GLY A 48 10.78 10.23 -1.01
CA GLY A 48 10.59 10.55 -2.41
C GLY A 48 9.30 11.33 -2.69
N ASP A 49 9.20 11.82 -3.91
CA ASP A 49 8.07 12.54 -4.47
C ASP A 49 7.51 11.84 -5.73
N GLY A 50 6.61 12.49 -6.46
CA GLY A 50 6.07 11.97 -7.71
C GLY A 50 7.13 11.73 -8.81
N LYS A 51 8.27 12.43 -8.76
CA LYS A 51 9.39 12.18 -9.69
C LYS A 51 10.09 10.87 -9.32
N ALA A 52 10.28 10.61 -8.03
CA ALA A 52 10.81 9.34 -7.54
C ALA A 52 9.90 8.19 -7.92
N LEU A 53 8.57 8.31 -7.72
CA LEU A 53 7.59 7.30 -8.12
C LEU A 53 7.69 6.98 -9.62
N LYS A 54 7.78 8.01 -10.47
CA LYS A 54 7.94 7.83 -11.91
C LYS A 54 9.27 7.20 -12.27
N ARG A 55 10.36 7.61 -11.63
CA ARG A 55 11.72 7.14 -11.92
C ARG A 55 11.91 5.66 -11.52
N TYR A 56 11.45 5.28 -10.35
CA TYR A 56 11.71 3.95 -9.78
C TYR A 56 10.69 2.89 -10.20
N TYR A 57 9.42 3.29 -10.38
CA TYR A 57 8.31 2.37 -10.66
C TYR A 57 7.59 2.64 -11.99
N GLY A 58 7.92 3.71 -12.71
CA GLY A 58 7.23 4.09 -13.94
C GLY A 58 5.81 4.65 -13.74
N LEU A 59 5.37 4.79 -12.48
CA LEU A 59 4.01 5.19 -12.11
C LEU A 59 3.86 6.72 -12.03
N ASN A 60 2.67 7.25 -12.37
CA ASN A 60 2.37 8.67 -12.24
C ASN A 60 1.55 8.90 -10.96
N ILE A 61 2.04 9.77 -10.06
CA ILE A 61 1.39 10.05 -8.78
C ILE A 61 -0.04 10.57 -8.91
N ASN A 62 -0.36 11.26 -10.01
CA ASN A 62 -1.69 11.82 -10.25
C ASN A 62 -2.75 10.78 -10.60
N ASP A 63 -2.36 9.53 -10.88
CA ASP A 63 -3.28 8.44 -11.20
C ASP A 63 -3.84 7.77 -9.94
N TYR A 64 -3.30 8.11 -8.75
CA TYR A 64 -3.62 7.49 -7.47
C TYR A 64 -4.24 8.47 -6.49
N GLN A 65 -4.96 7.96 -5.50
CA GLN A 65 -5.54 8.77 -4.43
C GLN A 65 -4.45 9.36 -3.54
N GLU A 66 -3.51 8.51 -3.10
CA GLU A 66 -2.35 8.89 -2.29
C GLU A 66 -1.17 7.97 -2.62
N ALA A 67 0.05 8.47 -2.49
CA ALA A 67 1.27 7.68 -2.58
C ALA A 67 2.28 8.14 -1.53
N LEU A 68 2.93 7.17 -0.88
CA LEU A 68 4.04 7.35 0.04
C LEU A 68 5.21 6.53 -0.49
N ILE A 69 6.35 7.17 -0.71
CA ILE A 69 7.54 6.52 -1.22
C ILE A 69 8.76 6.94 -0.41
N TYR A 70 9.56 5.96 -0.02
CA TYR A 70 10.92 6.11 0.49
C TYR A 70 11.86 5.34 -0.41
N VAL A 71 13.00 5.93 -0.73
CA VAL A 71 13.99 5.40 -1.66
C VAL A 71 15.34 5.24 -0.95
N PRO A 72 16.25 4.40 -1.48
CA PRO A 72 17.59 4.26 -0.91
C PRO A 72 18.31 5.62 -0.84
N ALA A 73 19.00 5.87 0.28
CA ALA A 73 19.80 7.08 0.47
C ALA A 73 21.08 7.09 -0.40
N ASN A 74 21.46 5.94 -0.96
CA ASN A 74 22.60 5.81 -1.88
C ASN A 74 22.38 4.62 -2.84
N TYR A 75 23.16 4.60 -3.92
CA TYR A 75 23.02 3.61 -5.01
C TYR A 75 23.55 2.21 -4.67
N MET A 76 24.19 2.03 -3.51
CA MET A 76 24.64 0.72 -3.01
C MET A 76 23.65 0.06 -2.05
N ASP A 77 22.51 0.69 -1.82
CA ASP A 77 21.44 0.22 -0.94
C ASP A 77 20.18 -0.07 -1.76
N VAL A 78 19.44 -1.11 -1.38
CA VAL A 78 18.19 -1.52 -2.00
C VAL A 78 16.96 -1.22 -1.11
N SER A 79 17.18 -0.67 0.10
CA SER A 79 16.11 -0.42 1.06
C SER A 79 15.13 0.61 0.51
N GLU A 80 13.87 0.23 0.39
CA GLU A 80 12.82 1.11 -0.13
C GLU A 80 11.45 0.75 0.45
N LEU A 81 10.54 1.72 0.46
CA LEU A 81 9.14 1.56 0.85
C LEU A 81 8.25 2.23 -0.19
N LEU A 82 7.20 1.54 -0.59
CA LEU A 82 6.12 2.08 -1.39
C LEU A 82 4.77 1.76 -0.73
N VAL A 83 3.95 2.77 -0.50
CA VAL A 83 2.54 2.60 -0.14
C VAL A 83 1.71 3.41 -1.12
N ILE A 84 0.80 2.76 -1.83
CA ILE A 84 -0.11 3.41 -2.79
C ILE A 84 -1.55 3.10 -2.42
N LYS A 85 -2.36 4.15 -2.31
CA LYS A 85 -3.81 4.07 -2.19
C LYS A 85 -4.41 4.37 -3.55
N VAL A 86 -5.03 3.37 -4.17
CA VAL A 86 -5.60 3.49 -5.51
C VAL A 86 -7.02 4.08 -5.48
N ASN A 87 -7.42 4.74 -6.59
CA ASN A 87 -8.78 5.23 -6.78
C ASN A 87 -9.75 4.08 -7.10
N ASP A 88 -9.28 3.09 -7.88
CA ASP A 88 -10.03 1.92 -8.31
C ASP A 88 -9.19 0.66 -8.00
N PRO A 89 -9.76 -0.36 -7.33
CA PRO A 89 -9.06 -1.63 -7.08
C PRO A 89 -8.47 -2.29 -8.33
N ALA A 90 -9.01 -2.06 -9.51
CA ALA A 90 -8.44 -2.54 -10.78
C ALA A 90 -7.03 -1.98 -11.08
N GLN A 91 -6.63 -0.88 -10.43
CA GLN A 91 -5.28 -0.33 -10.56
C GLN A 91 -4.23 -1.09 -9.75
N LEU A 92 -4.63 -1.95 -8.80
CA LEU A 92 -3.70 -2.71 -7.96
C LEU A 92 -2.79 -3.61 -8.78
N ASP A 93 -3.32 -4.29 -9.80
CA ASP A 93 -2.54 -5.18 -10.68
C ASP A 93 -1.42 -4.41 -11.41
N LEU A 94 -1.69 -3.16 -11.81
CA LEU A 94 -0.69 -2.31 -12.45
C LEU A 94 0.43 -1.91 -11.47
N VAL A 95 0.07 -1.60 -10.23
CA VAL A 95 1.04 -1.24 -9.19
C VAL A 95 1.88 -2.46 -8.80
N GLU A 96 1.25 -3.64 -8.65
CA GLU A 96 1.94 -4.90 -8.37
C GLU A 96 2.96 -5.23 -9.47
N ALA A 97 2.55 -5.16 -10.74
CA ALA A 97 3.46 -5.38 -11.86
C ALA A 97 4.65 -4.39 -11.87
N ALA A 98 4.44 -3.14 -11.47
CA ALA A 98 5.51 -2.15 -11.35
C ALA A 98 6.48 -2.49 -10.21
N VAL A 99 5.97 -2.99 -9.08
CA VAL A 99 6.78 -3.48 -7.94
C VAL A 99 7.61 -4.69 -8.35
N ASP A 100 7.00 -5.67 -9.01
CA ASP A 100 7.70 -6.89 -9.48
C ASP A 100 8.83 -6.55 -10.46
N ASN A 101 8.57 -5.65 -11.41
CA ASN A 101 9.58 -5.18 -12.34
C ASN A 101 10.72 -4.45 -11.62
N ARG A 102 10.40 -3.60 -10.64
CA ARG A 102 11.40 -2.89 -9.82
C ARG A 102 12.28 -3.88 -9.06
N ASN A 103 11.69 -4.87 -8.38
CA ASN A 103 12.44 -5.87 -7.63
C ASN A 103 13.36 -6.68 -8.54
N ALA A 104 12.85 -7.16 -9.69
CA ALA A 104 13.65 -7.92 -10.66
C ALA A 104 14.84 -7.12 -11.19
N MET A 105 14.65 -5.84 -11.52
CA MET A 105 15.73 -4.94 -11.97
C MET A 105 16.80 -4.74 -10.87
N GLN A 106 16.40 -4.64 -9.61
CA GLN A 106 17.32 -4.51 -8.50
C GLN A 106 18.10 -5.82 -8.29
N GLN A 107 17.43 -6.98 -8.30
CA GLN A 107 18.09 -8.28 -8.20
C GLN A 107 19.15 -8.45 -9.29
N GLU A 108 18.81 -8.16 -10.58
CA GLU A 108 19.76 -8.20 -11.67
C GLU A 108 20.96 -7.25 -11.45
N SER A 109 20.69 -6.05 -10.91
CA SER A 109 21.73 -5.04 -10.67
C SER A 109 22.72 -5.43 -9.57
N PHE A 110 22.31 -6.22 -8.58
CA PHE A 110 23.14 -6.62 -7.44
C PHE A 110 23.63 -8.05 -7.51
N ASP A 111 23.22 -8.82 -8.54
CA ASP A 111 23.65 -10.21 -8.73
C ASP A 111 25.19 -10.30 -8.85
N GLY A 112 25.77 -11.23 -8.10
CA GLY A 112 27.19 -11.55 -8.11
C GLY A 112 28.10 -10.63 -7.31
N TYR A 113 27.65 -9.45 -6.83
CA TYR A 113 28.50 -8.57 -6.02
C TYR A 113 27.87 -8.03 -4.73
N GLY A 114 26.55 -8.09 -4.60
CA GLY A 114 25.84 -7.58 -3.44
C GLY A 114 24.97 -8.64 -2.72
N PRO A 115 25.56 -9.72 -2.18
CA PRO A 115 24.78 -10.83 -1.62
C PRO A 115 23.87 -10.40 -0.45
N GLU A 116 24.26 -9.42 0.34
CA GLU A 116 23.43 -8.87 1.42
C GLU A 116 22.23 -8.10 0.87
N GLN A 117 22.41 -7.38 -0.22
CA GLN A 117 21.34 -6.63 -0.90
C GLN A 117 20.36 -7.59 -1.59
N VAL A 118 20.87 -8.62 -2.26
CA VAL A 118 20.05 -9.69 -2.85
C VAL A 118 19.21 -10.38 -1.76
N ALA A 119 19.82 -10.69 -0.62
CA ALA A 119 19.08 -11.29 0.50
C ALA A 119 17.94 -10.39 1.04
N LEU A 120 18.10 -9.07 1.03
CA LEU A 120 17.02 -8.14 1.38
C LEU A 120 15.92 -8.15 0.32
N LEU A 121 16.28 -8.16 -0.97
CA LEU A 121 15.34 -8.24 -2.09
C LEU A 121 14.57 -9.56 -2.11
N ASP A 122 15.18 -10.67 -1.75
CA ASP A 122 14.54 -11.99 -1.64
C ASP A 122 13.52 -12.06 -0.48
N ASN A 123 13.73 -11.21 0.55
CA ASN A 123 12.91 -11.15 1.76
C ASN A 123 12.03 -9.88 1.82
N TYR A 124 11.71 -9.28 0.67
CA TYR A 124 10.80 -8.15 0.65
C TYR A 124 9.42 -8.52 1.20
N GLU A 125 8.71 -7.52 1.69
CA GLU A 125 7.34 -7.69 2.16
C GLU A 125 6.36 -6.97 1.25
N PHE A 126 5.28 -7.66 0.91
CA PHE A 126 4.19 -7.16 0.07
C PHE A 126 2.85 -7.43 0.74
N LYS A 127 1.94 -6.45 0.70
CA LYS A 127 0.61 -6.61 1.27
C LYS A 127 -0.40 -5.66 0.63
N ILE A 128 -1.58 -6.19 0.31
CA ILE A 128 -2.74 -5.39 -0.06
C ILE A 128 -3.77 -5.46 1.07
N VAL A 129 -4.30 -4.30 1.47
CA VAL A 129 -5.43 -4.16 2.40
C VAL A 129 -6.43 -3.18 1.80
N GLY A 130 -7.62 -3.66 1.43
CA GLY A 130 -8.61 -2.86 0.72
C GLY A 130 -8.07 -2.33 -0.61
N ASN A 131 -8.05 -1.01 -0.77
CA ASN A 131 -7.51 -0.34 -1.96
C ASN A 131 -6.08 0.21 -1.76
N THR A 132 -5.35 -0.28 -0.76
CA THR A 132 -4.00 0.18 -0.45
C THR A 132 -3.00 -0.96 -0.55
N LEU A 133 -1.96 -0.75 -1.38
CA LEU A 133 -0.83 -1.65 -1.56
C LEU A 133 0.35 -1.16 -0.74
N PHE A 134 1.06 -2.09 -0.11
CA PHE A 134 2.32 -1.90 0.61
C PHE A 134 3.40 -2.80 0.00
N TYR A 135 4.58 -2.25 -0.23
CA TYR A 135 5.79 -2.96 -0.61
C TYR A 135 6.97 -2.38 0.17
N CYS A 136 7.85 -3.24 0.69
CA CYS A 136 9.02 -2.81 1.45
C CYS A 136 10.17 -3.79 1.31
N VAL A 137 11.34 -3.26 1.02
CA VAL A 137 12.64 -3.91 1.13
C VAL A 137 13.39 -3.24 2.28
N SER A 138 13.59 -3.96 3.38
CA SER A 138 14.28 -3.45 4.57
C SER A 138 14.63 -4.60 5.51
N PRO A 139 15.65 -4.47 6.36
CA PRO A 139 15.93 -5.45 7.42
C PRO A 139 14.75 -5.69 8.37
N ASP A 140 13.87 -4.70 8.53
CA ASP A 140 12.67 -4.75 9.37
C ASP A 140 11.34 -4.68 8.57
N ALA A 141 11.36 -5.09 7.30
CA ALA A 141 10.21 -5.06 6.40
C ALA A 141 8.97 -5.75 7.00
N SER A 142 9.14 -6.87 7.71
CA SER A 142 8.04 -7.58 8.38
C SER A 142 7.38 -6.75 9.47
N THR A 143 8.16 -6.02 10.28
CA THR A 143 7.65 -5.10 11.31
C THR A 143 6.86 -3.94 10.67
N LEU A 144 7.40 -3.39 9.59
CA LEU A 144 6.75 -2.32 8.82
C LEU A 144 5.43 -2.80 8.20
N LYS A 145 5.39 -4.01 7.61
CA LYS A 145 4.16 -4.61 7.07
C LYS A 145 3.09 -4.78 8.17
N ASP A 146 3.47 -5.34 9.32
CA ASP A 146 2.54 -5.54 10.43
C ASP A 146 2.00 -4.22 10.97
N THR A 147 2.85 -3.19 11.04
CA THR A 147 2.46 -1.84 11.43
C THR A 147 1.50 -1.22 10.41
N PHE A 148 1.80 -1.35 9.11
CA PHE A 148 0.91 -0.94 8.03
C PHE A 148 -0.48 -1.58 8.16
N VAL A 149 -0.54 -2.91 8.32
CA VAL A 149 -1.82 -3.63 8.46
C VAL A 149 -2.61 -3.13 9.67
N LYS A 150 -1.94 -2.91 10.81
CA LYS A 150 -2.57 -2.37 12.02
C LYS A 150 -3.08 -0.95 11.82
N SER A 151 -2.26 -0.09 11.18
CA SER A 151 -2.63 1.31 10.92
C SER A 151 -3.85 1.41 10.01
N ILE A 152 -3.88 0.65 8.89
CA ILE A 152 -5.02 0.64 7.97
C ILE A 152 -6.31 0.12 8.63
N LYS A 153 -6.23 -0.86 9.53
CA LYS A 153 -7.38 -1.47 10.19
C LYS A 153 -7.87 -0.72 11.44
N LYS A 154 -7.13 0.26 11.93
CA LYS A 154 -7.45 1.00 13.17
C LYS A 154 -8.81 1.72 13.13
N ASN A 155 -9.30 2.04 11.93
CA ASN A 155 -10.53 2.79 11.69
C ASN A 155 -11.62 1.93 11.01
N GLN A 156 -11.41 0.62 10.91
CA GLN A 156 -12.40 -0.36 10.43
C GLN A 156 -13.06 -1.07 11.61
#